data_1c49d8e4b36048b58e34207c26e7eb6c
#
_entry.id   1c49d8e4b36048b58e34207c26e7eb6c
#
_cell.length_a   1.000
_cell.length_b   1.000
_cell.length_c   1.000
_cell.angle_alpha   90.00
_cell.angle_beta   90.00
_cell.angle_gamma   90.00
#
_symmetry.space_group_name_H-M   'P 1'
#
loop_
_entity.id
_entity.type
_entity.pdbx_description
1 polymer ?
#
loop_
_entity_poly.entity_id
_entity_poly.type
_entity_poly.pdbx_seq_one_letter_code
_entity_poly.pdbx_strand_id
1 'polypeptide(L)'
;CDEVLNELCEAGFRATTRYGILGRGKQRGLKVSDVYYDEIPKELIMLVVEDENVNKVTDIIIKYSRTSDGGSFGDGKIFILPVEKAITVSSGKAEL
;
A
#
# COMPACT_ATOMS: atom_id res chain seq x y z
N CYS A 1 7.36 3.71 5.18
CA CYS A 1 6.76 2.43 4.84
C CYS A 1 7.10 1.32 5.84
N ASP A 2 8.28 1.39 6.44
CA ASP A 2 8.68 0.37 7.41
C ASP A 2 7.78 0.33 8.62
N GLU A 3 7.30 1.49 9.06
CA GLU A 3 6.37 1.57 10.18
C GLU A 3 5.06 0.86 9.87
N VAL A 4 4.55 1.03 8.65
CA VAL A 4 3.34 0.35 8.21
C VAL A 4 3.53 -1.16 8.24
N LEU A 5 4.65 -1.65 7.72
CA LEU A 5 4.94 -3.08 7.70
C LEU A 5 5.08 -3.65 9.10
N ASN A 6 5.72 -2.91 9.99
CA ASN A 6 5.86 -3.34 11.37
C ASN A 6 4.50 -3.44 12.06
N GLU A 7 3.65 -2.45 11.84
CA GLU A 7 2.32 -2.46 12.47
C GLU A 7 1.42 -3.53 11.89
N LEU A 8 1.53 -3.82 10.60
CA LEU A 8 0.81 -4.93 10.01
C LEU A 8 1.28 -6.26 10.60
N CYS A 9 2.58 -6.41 10.76
CA CYS A 9 3.16 -7.61 11.36
C CYS A 9 2.67 -7.80 12.80
N GLU A 10 2.69 -6.74 13.60
CA GLU A 10 2.22 -6.79 14.99
C GLU A 10 0.74 -7.15 15.09
N ALA A 11 -0.05 -6.74 14.08
CA ALA A 11 -1.46 -7.06 14.03
C ALA A 11 -1.75 -8.47 13.51
N GLY A 12 -0.71 -9.22 13.12
CA GLY A 12 -0.87 -10.58 12.64
C GLY A 12 -0.80 -10.74 11.14
N PHE A 13 -0.60 -9.66 10.40
CA PHE A 13 -0.54 -9.69 8.94
C PHE A 13 0.91 -9.67 8.47
N ARG A 14 1.56 -10.82 8.53
CA ARG A 14 3.00 -10.94 8.29
C ARG A 14 3.37 -11.20 6.84
N ALA A 15 2.48 -11.85 6.10
CA ALA A 15 2.76 -12.25 4.72
C ALA A 15 2.49 -11.07 3.78
N THR A 16 3.45 -10.19 3.66
CA THR A 16 3.35 -9.01 2.80
C THR A 16 4.46 -9.05 1.75
N THR A 17 4.16 -8.52 0.60
CA THR A 17 5.15 -8.33 -0.46
C THR A 17 5.36 -6.85 -0.65
N ARG A 18 6.63 -6.46 -0.69
CA ARG A 18 7.01 -5.07 -0.88
C ARG A 18 8.02 -4.97 -2.01
N TYR A 19 7.82 -4.05 -2.90
CA TYR A 19 8.83 -3.77 -3.91
C TYR A 19 8.80 -2.30 -4.32
N GLY A 20 9.98 -1.81 -4.72
CA GLY A 20 10.12 -0.44 -5.13
C GLY A 20 9.62 -0.23 -6.54
N ILE A 21 8.95 0.90 -6.74
CA ILE A 21 8.47 1.31 -8.04
C ILE A 21 8.80 2.78 -8.24
N LEU A 22 8.74 3.23 -9.48
CA LEU A 22 8.83 4.64 -9.79
C LEU A 22 7.44 5.15 -10.14
N GLY A 23 6.99 6.14 -9.38
CA GLY A 23 5.73 6.79 -9.65
C GLY A 23 5.95 8.14 -10.30
N ARG A 24 4.98 8.62 -11.01
CA ARG A 24 4.99 9.97 -11.55
C ARG A 24 3.96 10.80 -10.82
N GLY A 25 4.40 11.96 -10.36
CA GLY A 25 3.51 12.89 -9.71
C GLY A 25 3.68 14.28 -10.30
N LYS A 26 2.58 15.01 -10.38
CA LYS A 26 2.64 16.40 -10.84
C LYS A 26 3.27 17.24 -9.75
N GLN A 27 4.30 18.00 -10.12
CA GLN A 27 4.97 18.89 -9.18
C GLN A 27 4.07 20.08 -8.85
N ARG A 28 3.88 20.33 -7.56
CA ARG A 28 3.09 21.46 -7.10
C ARG A 28 3.92 22.74 -7.19
N GLY A 29 3.27 23.80 -7.61
CA GLY A 29 3.92 25.09 -7.70
C GLY A 29 4.74 25.34 -8.94
N LEU A 30 4.79 24.39 -9.86
CA LEU A 30 5.47 24.59 -11.12
C LEU A 30 4.61 25.40 -12.08
N LYS A 31 5.29 26.09 -12.99
CA LYS A 31 4.64 26.92 -14.00
C LYS A 31 3.79 26.06 -14.93
N VAL A 32 2.70 26.64 -15.36
CA VAL A 32 1.72 25.93 -16.16
C VAL A 32 2.19 25.68 -17.59
N SER A 33 3.05 26.54 -18.12
CA SER A 33 3.53 26.40 -19.48
C SER A 33 4.18 25.04 -19.74
N ASP A 34 4.83 24.50 -18.71
CA ASP A 34 5.43 23.18 -18.79
C ASP A 34 4.96 22.37 -17.59
N VAL A 35 4.32 21.26 -17.88
CA VAL A 35 3.88 20.36 -16.82
C VAL A 35 4.98 19.31 -16.59
N TYR A 36 5.60 19.39 -15.43
CA TYR A 36 6.65 18.47 -15.09
C TYR A 36 6.11 17.36 -14.19
N TYR A 37 6.55 16.17 -14.49
CA TYR A 37 6.28 15.00 -13.66
C TYR A 37 7.60 14.39 -13.27
N ASP A 38 7.87 14.37 -11.98
CA ASP A 38 9.06 13.71 -11.46
C ASP A 38 8.80 12.23 -11.28
N GLU A 39 9.81 11.45 -11.53
CA GLU A 39 9.78 10.05 -11.17
C GLU A 39 10.20 9.94 -9.72
N ILE A 40 9.25 9.61 -8.88
CA ILE A 40 9.44 9.58 -7.44
C ILE A 40 9.52 8.13 -7.00
N PRO A 41 10.57 7.74 -6.25
CA PRO A 41 10.62 6.40 -5.68
C PRO A 41 9.44 6.17 -4.76
N LYS A 42 8.73 5.09 -4.98
CA LYS A 42 7.59 4.68 -4.17
C LYS A 42 7.69 3.20 -3.88
N GLU A 43 6.93 2.77 -2.91
CA GLU A 43 6.84 1.36 -2.59
C GLU A 43 5.43 0.86 -2.80
N LEU A 44 5.33 -0.30 -3.40
CA LEU A 44 4.07 -1.01 -3.50
C LEU A 44 4.06 -2.12 -2.46
N ILE A 45 3.02 -2.13 -1.65
CA ILE A 45 2.81 -3.19 -0.67
C ILE A 45 1.60 -3.98 -1.11
N MET A 46 1.75 -5.28 -1.17
CA MET A 46 0.66 -6.16 -1.56
C MET A 46 0.50 -7.25 -0.51
N LEU A 47 -0.72 -7.45 -0.08
CA LEU A 47 -1.05 -8.57 0.80
C LEU A 47 -2.45 -9.05 0.50
N VAL A 48 -2.68 -10.31 0.76
CA VAL A 48 -4.00 -10.93 0.58
C VAL A 48 -4.53 -11.27 1.96
N VAL A 49 -5.75 -10.85 2.24
CA VAL A 49 -6.37 -11.06 3.55
C VAL A 49 -7.80 -11.55 3.38
N GLU A 50 -8.34 -12.13 4.42
CA GLU A 50 -9.74 -12.48 4.45
C GLU A 50 -10.60 -11.21 4.40
N ASP A 51 -11.80 -11.31 3.84
CA ASP A 51 -12.68 -10.17 3.69
C ASP A 51 -12.94 -9.46 5.03
N GLU A 52 -13.08 -10.23 6.09
CA GLU A 52 -13.35 -9.69 7.43
C GLU A 52 -12.22 -8.83 7.98
N ASN A 53 -11.00 -8.97 7.43
CA ASN A 53 -9.83 -8.24 7.88
C ASN A 53 -9.52 -7.01 7.04
N VAL A 54 -10.24 -6.78 5.95
CA VAL A 54 -9.95 -5.68 5.03
C VAL A 54 -9.99 -4.33 5.75
N ASN A 55 -11.03 -4.09 6.53
CA ASN A 55 -11.15 -2.82 7.23
C ASN A 55 -10.04 -2.60 8.24
N LYS A 56 -9.66 -3.65 8.96
CA LYS A 56 -8.59 -3.57 9.95
C LYS A 56 -7.24 -3.23 9.28
N VAL A 57 -6.94 -3.91 8.19
CA VAL A 57 -5.71 -3.66 7.43
C VAL A 57 -5.70 -2.24 6.87
N THR A 58 -6.81 -1.82 6.29
CA THR A 58 -6.93 -0.49 5.72
C THR A 58 -6.73 0.59 6.78
N ASP A 59 -7.33 0.41 7.94
CA ASP A 59 -7.18 1.37 9.04
C ASP A 59 -5.72 1.49 9.50
N ILE A 60 -5.02 0.37 9.60
CA ILE A 60 -3.62 0.37 9.98
C ILE A 60 -2.79 1.13 8.94
N ILE A 61 -3.00 0.83 7.67
CA ILE A 61 -2.25 1.49 6.60
C ILE A 61 -2.49 3.00 6.62
N ILE A 62 -3.74 3.42 6.74
CA ILE A 62 -4.07 4.83 6.78
C ILE A 62 -3.41 5.51 7.97
N LYS A 63 -3.53 4.91 9.15
CA LYS A 63 -3.01 5.51 10.38
C LYS A 63 -1.51 5.75 10.32
N TYR A 64 -0.76 4.79 9.81
CA TYR A 64 0.69 4.85 9.82
C TYR A 64 1.31 5.39 8.53
N SER A 65 0.48 5.70 7.53
CA SER A 65 0.95 6.29 6.29
C SER A 65 0.76 7.80 6.23
N ARG A 66 -0.13 8.34 7.04
CA ARG A 66 -0.39 9.79 7.04
C ARG A 66 0.80 10.55 7.62
N THR A 67 1.15 11.64 6.94
CA THR A 67 2.24 12.50 7.39
C THR A 67 1.77 13.56 8.37
N SER A 68 0.44 13.74 8.52
CA SER A 68 -0.15 14.68 9.45
C SER A 68 -1.54 14.21 9.82
N ASP A 69 -2.18 14.84 10.81
CA ASP A 69 -3.51 14.45 11.28
C ASP A 69 -4.54 14.42 10.15
N GLY A 70 -4.47 15.38 9.24
CA GLY A 70 -5.38 15.44 8.10
C GLY A 70 -4.89 14.69 6.89
N GLY A 71 -3.69 14.10 6.99
CA GLY A 71 -3.03 13.51 5.85
C GLY A 71 -2.45 14.59 4.94
N SER A 72 -1.70 14.18 3.95
CA SER A 72 -1.17 15.12 2.97
C SER A 72 -1.12 14.49 1.59
N PHE A 73 -0.95 15.34 0.61
CA PHE A 73 -0.86 14.93 -0.78
C PHE A 73 0.38 14.05 -0.97
N GLY A 74 0.19 12.89 -1.53
CA GLY A 74 1.30 11.98 -1.76
C GLY A 74 1.49 10.92 -0.68
N ASP A 75 0.65 10.89 0.35
CA ASP A 75 0.72 9.85 1.37
C ASP A 75 0.47 8.46 0.80
N GLY A 76 -0.21 8.38 -0.34
CA GLY A 76 -0.41 7.13 -1.03
C GLY A 76 -1.87 6.82 -1.33
N LYS A 77 -2.09 5.66 -1.89
CA LYS A 77 -3.41 5.15 -2.19
C LYS A 77 -3.50 3.68 -1.87
N ILE A 78 -4.70 3.25 -1.55
CA ILE A 78 -4.99 1.86 -1.30
C ILE A 78 -6.01 1.41 -2.35
N PHE A 79 -5.68 0.33 -3.04
CA PHE A 79 -6.61 -0.32 -3.95
C PHE A 79 -7.00 -1.66 -3.36
N ILE A 80 -8.28 -1.90 -3.28
CA ILE A 80 -8.81 -3.16 -2.76
C ILE A 80 -9.40 -3.93 -3.93
N LEU A 81 -8.82 -5.08 -4.21
CA LEU A 81 -9.18 -5.89 -5.35
C LEU A 81 -9.71 -7.24 -4.86
N PRO A 82 -10.76 -7.76 -5.49
CA PRO A 82 -11.19 -9.11 -5.15
C PRO A 82 -10.18 -10.14 -5.64
N VAL A 83 -9.92 -11.12 -4.80
CA VAL A 83 -9.10 -12.27 -5.14
C VAL A 83 -10.02 -13.47 -5.20
N GLU A 84 -10.14 -14.03 -6.37
CA GLU A 84 -11.06 -15.14 -6.59
C GLU A 84 -10.60 -16.40 -5.85
N LYS A 85 -9.30 -16.64 -5.87
CA LYS A 85 -8.74 -17.83 -5.25
C LYS A 85 -7.26 -17.59 -4.98
N ALA A 86 -6.79 -17.99 -3.82
CA ALA A 86 -5.36 -17.97 -3.50
C ALA A 86 -4.95 -19.43 -3.26
N ILE A 87 -3.94 -19.87 -3.97
CA ILE A 87 -3.45 -21.24 -3.87
C ILE A 87 -2.02 -21.20 -3.38
N THR A 88 -1.77 -21.87 -2.27
CA THR A 88 -0.42 -22.00 -1.73
C THR A 88 0.32 -23.09 -2.51
N VAL A 89 1.40 -22.72 -3.15
CA VAL A 89 2.12 -23.62 -4.04
C VAL A 89 2.62 -24.86 -3.28
N SER A 90 3.16 -24.67 -2.08
CA SER A 90 3.74 -25.77 -1.33
C SER A 90 2.72 -26.82 -0.93
N SER A 91 1.49 -26.45 -0.65
CA SER A 91 0.45 -27.39 -0.26
C SER A 91 -0.47 -27.77 -1.40
N GLY A 92 -0.52 -26.95 -2.43
CA GLY A 92 -1.47 -27.12 -3.53
C GLY A 92 -2.91 -26.82 -3.16
N LYS A 93 -3.13 -26.25 -1.98
CA LYS A 93 -4.46 -25.99 -1.45
C LYS A 93 -4.87 -24.53 -1.58
N ALA A 94 -6.18 -24.31 -1.67
CA ALA A 94 -6.73 -22.95 -1.67
C ALA A 94 -6.74 -22.43 -0.25
N GLU A 95 -5.69 -21.71 0.11
CA GLU A 95 -5.51 -21.14 1.45
C GLU A 95 -4.61 -19.92 1.36
N LEU A 96 -4.66 -19.09 2.36
CA LEU A 96 -3.77 -17.93 2.44
C LEU A 96 -2.43 -18.27 3.05
#